data_5dcfd6a8ce241c24165d583b0e967928
#
_entry.id   5dcfd6a8ce241c24165d583b0e967928
#
_cell.length_a   1.000
_cell.length_b   1.000
_cell.length_c   1.000
_cell.angle_alpha   90.00
_cell.angle_beta   90.00
_cell.angle_gamma   90.00
#
_symmetry.space_group_name_H-M   'P 1'
#
loop_
_entity.id
_entity.type
_entity.pdbx_description
1 polymer ?
#
loop_
_entity_poly.entity_id
_entity_poly.type
_entity_poly.pdbx_seq_one_letter_code
_entity_poly.pdbx_strand_id
1 'polypeptide(L)'
;MFAALNVATGQVIGECHQRHRAKEFVTFLNRIASEVPSGLDVHVVLDNYATHKTPAVKRWLKKHPRFVFHFTPTGSSWLNQVERWFALITDKMLRRGVHRSVKELVSAINVYLSANNKTPKPFTWVKTADQILASIERFCLLTLKGAGKGILQDTSVTGH
;
A
#
# COMPACT_ATOMS: atom_id res chain seq x y z
N MET A 1 4.89 -9.67 3.23
CA MET A 1 4.20 -9.10 4.40
C MET A 1 2.96 -8.37 3.94
N PHE A 2 1.83 -8.55 4.60
CA PHE A 2 0.67 -7.66 4.50
C PHE A 2 0.66 -6.69 5.68
N ALA A 3 0.19 -5.48 5.45
CA ALA A 3 -0.01 -4.50 6.52
C ALA A 3 -1.23 -3.62 6.23
N ALA A 4 -1.94 -3.22 7.27
CA ALA A 4 -3.03 -2.27 7.23
C ALA A 4 -2.77 -1.17 8.27
N LEU A 5 -2.83 0.08 7.84
CA LEU A 5 -2.69 1.25 8.69
C LEU A 5 -4.06 1.81 9.03
N ASN A 6 -4.39 1.87 10.31
CA ASN A 6 -5.53 2.64 10.78
C ASN A 6 -5.15 4.13 10.76
N VAL A 7 -5.72 4.88 9.82
CA VAL A 7 -5.36 6.30 9.62
C VAL A 7 -5.80 7.19 10.78
N ALA A 8 -6.85 6.80 11.51
CA ALA A 8 -7.38 7.56 12.63
C ALA A 8 -6.51 7.40 13.89
N THR A 9 -5.96 6.22 14.13
CA THR A 9 -5.16 5.93 15.33
C THR A 9 -3.66 5.87 15.07
N GLY A 10 -3.24 5.61 13.84
CA GLY A 10 -1.85 5.34 13.47
C GLY A 10 -1.39 3.91 13.80
N GLN A 11 -2.26 3.07 14.32
CA GLN A 11 -1.96 1.67 14.58
C GLN A 11 -1.80 0.88 13.27
N VAL A 12 -0.91 -0.09 13.28
CA VAL A 12 -0.63 -0.94 12.14
C VAL A 12 -0.88 -2.40 12.50
N ILE A 13 -1.76 -3.05 11.74
CA ILE A 13 -1.92 -4.50 11.75
C ILE A 13 -0.99 -5.04 10.68
N GLY A 14 -0.05 -5.91 11.04
CA GLY A 14 0.92 -6.47 10.09
C GLY A 14 1.08 -7.97 10.26
N GLU A 15 1.22 -8.69 9.14
CA GLU A 15 1.39 -10.13 9.13
C GLU A 15 2.38 -10.57 8.04
N CYS A 16 3.39 -11.35 8.44
CA CYS A 16 4.39 -11.90 7.52
C CYS A 16 3.93 -13.25 6.99
N HIS A 17 3.85 -13.38 5.66
CA HIS A 17 3.55 -14.62 4.96
C HIS A 17 4.67 -14.98 3.98
N GLN A 18 4.87 -16.27 3.74
CA GLN A 18 5.85 -16.74 2.74
C GLN A 18 5.43 -16.39 1.31
N ARG A 19 4.12 -16.23 1.06
CA ARG A 19 3.55 -15.94 -0.26
C ARG A 19 2.49 -14.85 -0.15
N HIS A 20 2.24 -14.14 -1.27
CA HIS A 20 1.26 -13.06 -1.38
C HIS A 20 0.11 -13.45 -2.33
N ARG A 21 -0.55 -14.59 -2.04
CA ARG A 21 -1.69 -15.07 -2.83
C ARG A 21 -3.02 -14.65 -2.20
N ALA A 22 -4.12 -14.87 -2.90
CA ALA A 22 -5.47 -14.59 -2.41
C ALA A 22 -5.78 -15.27 -1.07
N LYS A 23 -5.26 -16.49 -0.84
CA LYS A 23 -5.47 -17.22 0.42
C LYS A 23 -4.87 -16.46 1.61
N GLU A 24 -3.62 -16.06 1.49
CA GLU A 24 -2.91 -15.32 2.54
C GLU A 24 -3.55 -13.93 2.76
N PHE A 25 -4.02 -13.29 1.69
CA PHE A 25 -4.75 -12.03 1.80
C PHE A 25 -6.08 -12.20 2.55
N VAL A 26 -6.87 -13.24 2.25
CA VAL A 26 -8.11 -13.55 3.00
C VAL A 26 -7.81 -13.84 4.48
N THR A 27 -6.72 -14.56 4.78
CA THR A 27 -6.28 -14.76 6.18
C THR A 27 -6.01 -13.42 6.86
N PHE A 28 -5.32 -12.52 6.19
CA PHE A 28 -5.04 -11.18 6.70
C PHE A 28 -6.32 -10.34 6.89
N LEU A 29 -7.29 -10.44 5.98
CA LEU A 29 -8.61 -9.78 6.15
C LEU A 29 -9.36 -10.31 7.38
N ASN A 30 -9.31 -11.61 7.65
CA ASN A 30 -9.89 -12.18 8.87
C ASN A 30 -9.24 -11.62 10.13
N ARG A 31 -7.92 -11.41 10.10
CA ARG A 31 -7.20 -10.78 11.19
C ARG A 31 -7.67 -9.34 11.40
N ILE A 32 -7.78 -8.54 10.34
CA ILE A 32 -8.33 -7.18 10.45
C ILE A 32 -9.74 -7.23 11.04
N ALA A 33 -10.60 -8.17 10.58
CA ALA A 33 -11.96 -8.30 11.05
C ALA A 33 -12.05 -8.66 12.55
N SER A 34 -11.06 -9.39 13.10
CA SER A 34 -11.00 -9.74 14.52
C SER A 34 -10.45 -8.60 15.41
N GLU A 35 -9.62 -7.72 14.86
CA GLU A 35 -9.02 -6.61 15.60
C GLU A 35 -9.88 -5.33 15.59
N VAL A 36 -10.80 -5.19 14.59
CA VAL A 36 -11.69 -4.03 14.50
C VAL A 36 -13.03 -4.33 15.19
N PRO A 37 -13.54 -3.43 16.06
CA PRO A 37 -14.83 -3.59 16.74
C PRO A 37 -15.97 -3.95 15.76
N SER A 38 -16.84 -4.88 16.15
CA SER A 38 -17.89 -5.45 15.28
C SER A 38 -18.95 -4.45 14.82
N GLY A 39 -19.16 -3.38 15.58
CA GLY A 39 -20.16 -2.35 15.28
C GLY A 39 -19.70 -1.26 14.31
N LEU A 40 -18.48 -1.35 13.76
CA LEU A 40 -17.94 -0.33 12.87
C LEU A 40 -17.91 -0.82 11.42
N ASP A 41 -18.25 0.06 10.49
CA ASP A 41 -17.96 -0.12 9.07
C ASP A 41 -16.46 0.08 8.83
N VAL A 42 -15.90 -0.75 7.94
CA VAL A 42 -14.48 -0.78 7.67
C VAL A 42 -14.23 -0.41 6.20
N HIS A 43 -13.78 0.81 5.97
CA HIS A 43 -13.38 1.28 4.66
C HIS A 43 -11.91 0.96 4.44
N VAL A 44 -11.61 0.06 3.51
CA VAL A 44 -10.24 -0.35 3.18
C VAL A 44 -9.81 0.30 1.89
N VAL A 45 -8.79 1.15 1.96
CA VAL A 45 -8.12 1.71 0.78
C VAL A 45 -6.96 0.79 0.42
N LEU A 46 -6.91 0.34 -0.83
CA LEU A 46 -5.91 -0.61 -1.31
C LEU A 46 -5.55 -0.34 -2.78
N ASP A 47 -4.38 -0.80 -3.17
CA ASP A 47 -3.93 -0.72 -4.56
C ASP A 47 -4.75 -1.63 -5.48
N ASN A 48 -4.60 -1.41 -6.78
CA ASN A 48 -5.35 -2.13 -7.81
C ASN A 48 -4.73 -3.51 -8.15
N TYR A 49 -4.08 -4.17 -7.19
CA TYR A 49 -3.41 -5.45 -7.39
C TYR A 49 -4.41 -6.59 -7.63
N ALA A 50 -4.11 -7.47 -8.59
CA ALA A 50 -5.02 -8.54 -9.02
C ALA A 50 -5.45 -9.49 -7.88
N THR A 51 -4.58 -9.74 -6.89
CA THR A 51 -4.88 -10.59 -5.73
C THR A 51 -6.07 -10.10 -4.93
N HIS A 52 -6.31 -8.77 -4.89
CA HIS A 52 -7.40 -8.15 -4.15
C HIS A 52 -8.78 -8.32 -4.81
N LYS A 53 -8.81 -8.74 -6.09
CA LYS A 53 -10.03 -8.86 -6.90
C LYS A 53 -10.43 -10.30 -7.19
N THR A 54 -9.79 -11.27 -6.57
CA THR A 54 -10.03 -12.69 -6.81
C THR A 54 -11.42 -13.15 -6.34
N PRO A 55 -11.95 -14.26 -6.89
CA PRO A 55 -13.23 -14.83 -6.45
C PRO A 55 -13.25 -15.15 -4.95
N ALA A 56 -12.12 -15.54 -4.36
CA ALA A 56 -12.01 -15.80 -2.92
C ALA A 56 -12.27 -14.54 -2.09
N VAL A 57 -11.68 -13.41 -2.47
CA VAL A 57 -11.89 -12.10 -1.83
C VAL A 57 -13.33 -11.62 -2.00
N LYS A 58 -13.90 -11.76 -3.21
CA LYS A 58 -15.29 -11.40 -3.47
C LYS A 58 -16.28 -12.21 -2.61
N ARG A 59 -16.02 -13.53 -2.42
CA ARG A 59 -16.83 -14.37 -1.52
C ARG A 59 -16.68 -13.95 -0.06
N TRP A 60 -15.46 -13.57 0.35
CA TRP A 60 -15.23 -13.07 1.69
C TRP A 60 -15.98 -11.77 1.97
N LEU A 61 -15.93 -10.80 1.05
CA LEU A 61 -16.68 -9.53 1.17
C LEU A 61 -18.19 -9.74 1.28
N LYS A 62 -18.76 -10.69 0.53
CA LYS A 62 -20.20 -11.03 0.66
C LYS A 62 -20.59 -11.50 2.07
N LYS A 63 -19.66 -12.13 2.79
CA LYS A 63 -19.87 -12.59 4.18
C LYS A 63 -19.57 -11.50 5.22
N HIS A 64 -18.90 -10.42 4.82
CA HIS A 64 -18.49 -9.32 5.70
C HIS A 64 -19.00 -7.98 5.14
N PRO A 65 -20.34 -7.74 5.14
CA PRO A 65 -20.93 -6.56 4.47
C PRO A 65 -20.45 -5.22 5.03
N ARG A 66 -19.94 -5.22 6.27
CA ARG A 66 -19.32 -4.02 6.89
C ARG A 66 -17.98 -3.60 6.26
N PHE A 67 -17.39 -4.44 5.38
CA PHE A 67 -16.13 -4.12 4.71
C PHE A 67 -16.38 -3.56 3.32
N VAL A 68 -15.92 -2.34 3.08
CA VAL A 68 -16.03 -1.64 1.80
C VAL A 68 -14.62 -1.39 1.25
N PHE A 69 -14.32 -1.91 0.06
CA PHE A 69 -13.02 -1.73 -0.60
C PHE A 69 -13.04 -0.54 -1.54
N HIS A 70 -12.03 0.34 -1.39
CA HIS A 70 -11.76 1.48 -2.25
C HIS A 70 -10.43 1.26 -2.96
N PHE A 71 -10.47 1.04 -4.26
CA PHE A 71 -9.25 0.84 -5.03
C PHE A 71 -8.66 2.16 -5.47
N THR A 72 -7.35 2.36 -5.22
CA THR A 72 -6.64 3.53 -5.75
C THR A 72 -6.52 3.42 -7.28
N PRO A 73 -6.54 4.55 -8.02
CA PRO A 73 -6.27 4.56 -9.45
C PRO A 73 -4.89 3.97 -9.76
N THR A 74 -4.74 3.38 -10.94
CA THR A 74 -3.43 2.89 -11.40
C THR A 74 -2.41 4.03 -11.42
N GLY A 75 -1.23 3.82 -10.84
CA GLY A 75 -0.20 4.84 -10.72
C GLY A 75 -0.38 5.82 -9.55
N SER A 76 -1.41 5.64 -8.71
CA SER A 76 -1.68 6.50 -7.56
C SER A 76 -1.42 5.80 -6.22
N SER A 77 -0.38 4.99 -6.15
CA SER A 77 0.02 4.26 -4.93
C SER A 77 0.28 5.18 -3.74
N TRP A 78 0.67 6.44 -3.99
CA TRP A 78 0.84 7.47 -2.96
C TRP A 78 -0.43 7.78 -2.15
N LEU A 79 -1.63 7.43 -2.66
CA LEU A 79 -2.89 7.47 -1.90
C LEU A 79 -2.99 6.34 -0.87
N ASN A 80 -2.22 5.26 -1.07
CA ASN A 80 -2.19 4.14 -0.15
C ASN A 80 -1.18 4.41 0.99
N GLN A 81 -1.68 4.95 2.10
CA GLN A 81 -0.86 5.43 3.22
C GLN A 81 0.02 4.33 3.85
N VAL A 82 -0.35 3.07 3.72
CA VAL A 82 0.47 1.96 4.22
C VAL A 82 1.80 1.84 3.49
N GLU A 83 1.90 2.30 2.23
CA GLU A 83 3.17 2.30 1.49
C GLU A 83 4.20 3.24 2.13
N ARG A 84 3.75 4.40 2.64
CA ARG A 84 4.62 5.30 3.40
C ARG A 84 5.13 4.63 4.68
N TRP A 85 4.29 3.86 5.35
CA TRP A 85 4.71 3.10 6.51
C TRP A 85 5.74 2.02 6.13
N PHE A 86 5.57 1.32 4.99
CA PHE A 86 6.57 0.39 4.47
C PHE A 86 7.91 1.08 4.16
N ALA A 87 7.89 2.29 3.61
CA ALA A 87 9.11 3.06 3.42
C ALA A 87 9.81 3.37 4.75
N LEU A 88 9.06 3.77 5.77
CA LEU A 88 9.61 4.05 7.11
C LEU A 88 10.23 2.82 7.76
N ILE A 89 9.59 1.65 7.72
CA ILE A 89 10.18 0.42 8.29
C ILE A 89 11.42 0.00 7.52
N THR A 90 11.41 0.17 6.19
CA THR A 90 12.57 -0.12 5.35
C THR A 90 13.77 0.75 5.74
N ASP A 91 13.59 2.04 5.86
CA ASP A 91 14.69 2.97 6.16
C ASP A 91 15.16 2.89 7.61
N LYS A 92 14.25 2.76 8.56
CA LYS A 92 14.58 2.79 9.99
C LYS A 92 15.09 1.46 10.53
N MET A 93 14.65 0.34 9.95
CA MET A 93 14.95 -0.98 10.47
C MET A 93 15.62 -1.89 9.44
N LEU A 94 15.03 -2.11 8.26
CA LEU A 94 15.51 -3.13 7.33
C LEU A 94 16.89 -2.80 6.77
N ARG A 95 17.13 -1.56 6.35
CA ARG A 95 18.43 -1.13 5.80
C ARG A 95 19.54 -1.02 6.84
N ARG A 96 19.21 -0.87 8.12
CA ARG A 96 20.17 -0.72 9.22
C ARG A 96 20.41 -2.02 9.97
N GLY A 97 19.57 -3.02 9.76
CA GLY A 97 19.67 -4.31 10.42
C GLY A 97 20.46 -5.32 9.60
N VAL A 98 21.22 -6.19 10.29
CA VAL A 98 21.80 -7.38 9.69
C VAL A 98 20.92 -8.56 10.06
N HIS A 99 20.22 -9.11 9.07
CA HIS A 99 19.33 -10.25 9.27
C HIS A 99 19.91 -11.49 8.61
N ARG A 100 20.32 -12.48 9.42
CA ARG A 100 20.99 -13.71 8.97
C ARG A 100 19.99 -14.78 8.52
N SER A 101 18.69 -14.61 8.83
CA SER A 101 17.62 -15.55 8.46
C SER A 101 16.28 -14.83 8.28
N VAL A 102 15.37 -15.47 7.52
CA VAL A 102 13.97 -15.00 7.40
C VAL A 102 13.29 -14.95 8.76
N LYS A 103 13.59 -15.89 9.65
CA LYS A 103 13.03 -15.93 11.01
C LYS A 103 13.46 -14.71 11.83
N GLU A 104 14.72 -14.32 11.79
CA GLU A 104 15.23 -13.10 12.43
C GLU A 104 14.57 -11.85 11.85
N LEU A 105 14.45 -11.77 10.53
CA LEU A 105 13.77 -10.66 9.86
C LEU A 105 12.31 -10.53 10.31
N VAL A 106 11.55 -11.63 10.33
CA VAL A 106 10.14 -11.64 10.80
C VAL A 106 10.05 -11.22 12.25
N SER A 107 10.96 -11.71 13.11
CA SER A 107 11.01 -11.30 14.53
C SER A 107 11.26 -9.80 14.68
N ALA A 108 12.23 -9.25 13.95
CA ALA A 108 12.54 -7.83 13.97
C ALA A 108 11.35 -6.97 13.49
N ILE A 109 10.65 -7.40 12.44
CA ILE A 109 9.43 -6.74 11.96
C ILE A 109 8.36 -6.73 13.05
N ASN A 110 8.12 -7.85 13.74
CA ASN A 110 7.11 -7.94 14.80
C ASN A 110 7.47 -7.05 16.01
N VAL A 111 8.76 -6.98 16.38
CA VAL A 111 9.25 -6.07 17.44
C VAL A 111 9.00 -4.61 17.03
N TYR A 112 9.31 -4.25 15.78
CA TYR A 112 9.07 -2.89 15.27
C TYR A 112 7.58 -2.54 15.26
N LEU A 113 6.69 -3.45 14.80
CA LEU A 113 5.24 -3.28 14.84
C LEU A 113 4.74 -3.05 16.26
N SER A 114 5.19 -3.88 17.21
CA SER A 114 4.82 -3.75 18.62
C SER A 114 5.26 -2.41 19.21
N ALA A 115 6.47 -1.96 18.90
CA ALA A 115 6.97 -0.67 19.34
C ALA A 115 6.19 0.51 18.70
N ASN A 116 5.89 0.43 17.41
CA ASN A 116 5.06 1.43 16.72
C ASN A 116 3.66 1.54 17.34
N ASN A 117 3.04 0.41 17.67
CA ASN A 117 1.68 0.37 18.19
C ASN A 117 1.57 0.74 19.69
N LYS A 118 2.69 0.84 20.43
CA LYS A 118 2.69 1.39 21.79
C LYS A 118 2.47 2.89 21.83
N THR A 119 2.99 3.61 20.83
CA THR A 119 2.87 5.07 20.69
C THR A 119 2.51 5.42 19.24
N PRO A 120 1.34 4.96 18.76
CA PRO A 120 0.96 5.17 17.38
C PRO A 120 0.70 6.66 17.13
N LYS A 121 1.05 7.12 15.93
CA LYS A 121 0.80 8.51 15.52
C LYS A 121 -0.20 8.49 14.37
N PRO A 122 -1.37 9.15 14.53
CA PRO A 122 -2.33 9.32 13.46
C PRO A 122 -1.68 9.92 12.22
N PHE A 123 -2.16 9.52 11.06
CA PHE A 123 -1.70 10.12 9.82
C PHE A 123 -2.30 11.52 9.67
N THR A 124 -1.45 12.51 9.47
CA THR A 124 -1.87 13.88 9.21
C THR A 124 -1.58 14.27 7.78
N TRP A 125 -2.60 14.68 7.02
CA TRP A 125 -2.44 15.22 5.68
C TRP A 125 -1.83 16.62 5.77
N VAL A 126 -0.66 16.80 5.18
CA VAL A 126 0.07 18.08 5.15
C VAL A 126 -0.27 18.88 3.88
N LYS A 127 -0.74 18.19 2.83
CA LYS A 127 -1.10 18.81 1.55
C LYS A 127 -2.60 18.84 1.38
N THR A 128 -3.12 19.96 0.85
CA THR A 128 -4.52 20.05 0.44
C THR A 128 -4.79 19.22 -0.81
N ALA A 129 -6.06 18.91 -1.08
CA ALA A 129 -6.46 18.20 -2.30
C ALA A 129 -5.96 18.92 -3.55
N ASP A 130 -6.08 20.27 -3.60
CA ASP A 130 -5.63 21.07 -4.74
C ASP A 130 -4.12 21.00 -4.96
N GLN A 131 -3.32 21.01 -3.91
CA GLN A 131 -1.86 20.84 -4.00
C GLN A 131 -1.48 19.46 -4.53
N ILE A 132 -2.24 18.44 -4.16
CA ILE A 132 -2.05 17.08 -4.66
C ILE A 132 -2.40 17.00 -6.15
N LEU A 133 -3.57 17.52 -6.55
CA LEU A 133 -4.03 17.56 -7.93
C LEU A 133 -3.06 18.33 -8.83
N ALA A 134 -2.59 19.50 -8.41
CA ALA A 134 -1.59 20.28 -9.14
C ALA A 134 -0.24 19.54 -9.29
N SER A 135 0.12 18.69 -8.31
CA SER A 135 1.32 17.86 -8.40
C SER A 135 1.17 16.74 -9.45
N ILE A 136 -0.02 16.13 -9.52
CA ILE A 136 -0.35 15.09 -10.50
C ILE A 136 -0.37 15.68 -11.91
N GLU A 137 -1.02 16.82 -12.09
CA GLU A 137 -1.08 17.52 -13.37
C GLU A 137 0.33 17.81 -13.91
N ARG A 138 1.20 18.36 -13.08
CA ARG A 138 2.63 18.59 -13.46
C ARG A 138 3.32 17.30 -13.85
N PHE A 139 3.12 16.20 -13.12
CA PHE A 139 3.70 14.90 -13.47
C PHE A 139 3.19 14.39 -14.82
N CYS A 140 1.88 14.46 -15.08
CA CYS A 140 1.29 14.06 -16.36
C CYS A 140 1.84 14.90 -17.52
N LEU A 141 1.95 16.21 -17.35
CA LEU A 141 2.50 17.11 -18.37
C LEU A 141 3.98 16.82 -18.68
N LEU A 142 4.78 16.50 -17.67
CA LEU A 142 6.19 16.13 -17.85
C LEU A 142 6.33 14.80 -18.59
N THR A 143 5.48 13.82 -18.26
CA THR A 143 5.46 12.50 -18.91
C THR A 143 5.07 12.62 -20.38
N LEU A 144 4.06 13.43 -20.71
CA LEU A 144 3.65 13.69 -22.09
C LEU A 144 4.73 14.40 -22.89
N LYS A 145 5.42 15.40 -22.30
CA LYS A 145 6.56 16.07 -22.94
C LYS A 145 7.76 15.15 -23.15
N GLY A 146 8.00 14.20 -22.23
CA GLY A 146 9.05 13.19 -22.36
C GLY A 146 8.75 12.18 -23.48
N ALA A 147 7.50 11.74 -23.59
CA ALA A 147 7.06 10.82 -24.65
C ALA A 147 7.11 11.48 -26.06
N GLY A 148 6.85 12.80 -26.16
CA GLY A 148 6.95 13.53 -27.43
C GLY A 148 8.37 13.73 -27.96
N LYS A 149 9.40 13.63 -27.13
CA LYS A 149 10.80 13.71 -27.57
C LYS A 149 11.34 12.41 -28.17
N GLY A 150 10.69 11.26 -27.95
CA GLY A 150 11.08 9.97 -28.53
C GLY A 150 10.56 9.71 -29.94
N ILE A 151 9.62 10.52 -30.44
CA ILE A 151 8.98 10.29 -31.76
C ILE A 151 9.62 11.15 -32.89
N LEU A 152 10.50 12.11 -32.57
CA LEU A 152 11.07 13.03 -33.55
C LEU A 152 12.52 12.72 -33.96
N GLN A 153 13.09 11.56 -33.61
CA GLN A 153 14.46 11.20 -33.96
C GLN A 153 14.62 10.08 -35.01
N ASP A 154 13.54 9.59 -35.63
CA ASP A 154 13.64 8.47 -36.56
C ASP A 154 13.06 8.76 -37.97
N THR A 155 13.22 10.00 -38.47
CA THR A 155 12.88 10.34 -39.84
C THR A 155 14.00 11.15 -40.52
N SER A 156 15.23 10.63 -40.48
CA SER A 156 16.28 11.09 -41.40
C SER A 156 17.34 10.01 -41.54
N VAL A 157 17.11 9.03 -42.40
CA VAL A 157 18.09 8.36 -43.26
C VAL A 157 17.34 7.44 -44.23
N THR A 158 17.05 7.88 -45.41
CA THR A 158 17.23 7.12 -46.66
C THR A 158 17.12 8.09 -47.81
N GLY A 159 18.27 8.49 -48.26
CA GLY A 159 18.47 9.13 -49.56
C GLY A 159 19.85 8.74 -50.01
N HIS A 160 19.96 7.66 -50.74
CA HIS A 160 20.77 7.40 -51.93
C HIS A 160 20.69 5.93 -52.29
#